data_02bc1e9cc2ca3478cdc80a7ad6aebc90
#
_entry.id   02bc1e9cc2ca3478cdc80a7ad6aebc90
#
_cell.length_a   1.000
_cell.length_b   1.000
_cell.length_c   1.000
_cell.angle_alpha   90.00
_cell.angle_beta   90.00
_cell.angle_gamma   90.00
#
_symmetry.space_group_name_H-M   'P 1'
#
loop_
_entity.id
_entity.type
_entity.pdbx_description
1 polymer ?
#
loop_
_entity_poly.entity_id
_entity_poly.type
_entity_poly.pdbx_seq_one_letter_code
_entity_poly.pdbx_strand_id
1 'polypeptide(L)'
;MRKYYKLVIMFIAMAIVMYFNSIIILSVHEEVHKQVFRNYGVSSTVTINYLTLTGVTYPNMTEYRKYCNESCNDLNIQNEIIGYNSIMQVLSMWLMVIILAVIIFINSKSK
;
A
#
# COMPACT_ATOMS: atom_id res chain seq x y z
N MET A 1 -28.83 -6.00 -20.52
CA MET A 1 -27.65 -5.18 -20.85
C MET A 1 -27.38 -4.04 -19.89
N ARG A 2 -28.36 -3.17 -19.61
CA ARG A 2 -28.15 -2.02 -18.70
C ARG A 2 -27.69 -2.36 -17.27
N LYS A 3 -28.10 -3.51 -16.71
CA LYS A 3 -27.68 -3.95 -15.37
C LYS A 3 -26.21 -4.36 -15.35
N TYR A 4 -25.76 -5.08 -16.36
CA TYR A 4 -24.36 -5.52 -16.45
C TYR A 4 -23.39 -4.35 -16.68
N TYR A 5 -23.81 -3.38 -17.47
CA TYR A 5 -23.03 -2.17 -17.71
C TYR A 5 -22.74 -1.40 -16.42
N LYS A 6 -23.77 -1.20 -15.57
CA LYS A 6 -23.59 -0.56 -14.27
C LYS A 6 -22.65 -1.32 -13.37
N LEU A 7 -22.74 -2.67 -13.37
CA LEU A 7 -21.86 -3.52 -12.59
C LEU A 7 -20.40 -3.41 -13.04
N VAL A 8 -20.17 -3.44 -14.34
CA VAL A 8 -18.84 -3.27 -14.94
C VAL A 8 -18.23 -1.92 -14.57
N ILE A 9 -19.00 -0.84 -14.69
CA ILE A 9 -18.55 0.50 -14.30
C ILE A 9 -18.19 0.52 -12.81
N MET A 10 -19.00 -0.08 -11.95
CA MET A 10 -18.73 -0.15 -10.53
C MET A 10 -17.42 -0.88 -10.23
N PHE A 11 -17.16 -2.01 -10.87
CA PHE A 11 -15.90 -2.74 -10.70
C PHE A 11 -14.68 -1.95 -11.19
N ILE A 12 -14.82 -1.25 -12.31
CA ILE A 12 -13.73 -0.39 -12.83
C ILE A 12 -13.46 0.75 -11.84
N ALA A 13 -14.50 1.42 -11.34
CA ALA A 13 -14.36 2.49 -10.36
C ALA A 13 -13.68 1.98 -9.07
N MET A 14 -14.08 0.81 -8.58
CA MET A 14 -13.46 0.18 -7.41
C MET A 14 -11.98 -0.15 -7.65
N ALA A 15 -11.64 -0.68 -8.82
CA ALA A 15 -10.25 -0.97 -9.17
C ALA A 15 -9.38 0.28 -9.20
N ILE A 16 -9.89 1.38 -9.72
CA ILE A 16 -9.21 2.68 -9.77
C ILE A 16 -8.96 3.20 -8.34
N VAL A 17 -9.98 3.18 -7.49
CA VAL A 17 -9.86 3.62 -6.09
C VAL A 17 -8.84 2.75 -5.33
N MET A 18 -8.89 1.44 -5.54
CA MET A 18 -7.94 0.49 -4.95
C MET A 18 -6.48 0.78 -5.36
N TYR A 19 -6.26 1.07 -6.63
CA TYR A 19 -4.95 1.42 -7.15
C TYR A 19 -4.40 2.70 -6.48
N PHE A 20 -5.19 3.76 -6.41
CA PHE A 20 -4.77 5.01 -5.75
C PHE A 20 -4.52 4.84 -4.26
N ASN A 21 -5.36 4.08 -3.56
CA ASN A 21 -5.13 3.76 -2.14
C ASN A 21 -3.81 3.01 -1.94
N SER A 22 -3.50 2.06 -2.80
CA SER A 22 -2.25 1.30 -2.74
C SER A 22 -1.03 2.20 -2.94
N ILE A 23 -1.09 3.16 -3.85
CA ILE A 23 -0.01 4.13 -4.06
C ILE A 23 0.18 5.02 -2.82
N ILE A 24 -0.89 5.49 -2.21
CA ILE A 24 -0.82 6.33 -1.01
C ILE A 24 -0.17 5.56 0.15
N ILE A 25 -0.62 4.33 0.40
CA ILE A 25 -0.07 3.49 1.47
C ILE A 25 1.41 3.21 1.23
N LEU A 26 1.78 2.86 0.02
CA LEU A 26 3.16 2.60 -0.37
C LEU A 26 4.05 3.84 -0.20
N SER A 27 3.56 5.00 -0.63
CA SER A 27 4.30 6.26 -0.52
C SER A 27 4.52 6.65 0.95
N VAL A 28 3.52 6.50 1.79
CA VAL A 28 3.63 6.77 3.23
C VAL A 28 4.61 5.80 3.87
N HIS A 29 4.54 4.52 3.53
CA HIS A 29 5.45 3.50 4.04
C HIS A 29 6.93 3.82 3.74
N GLU A 30 7.23 4.16 2.50
CA GLU A 30 8.59 4.52 2.10
C GLU A 30 9.04 5.86 2.71
N GLU A 31 8.14 6.82 2.87
CA GLU A 31 8.46 8.09 3.54
C GLU A 31 8.81 7.89 5.01
N VAL A 32 8.19 6.93 5.70
CA VAL A 32 8.53 6.58 7.08
C VAL A 32 9.97 6.03 7.16
N HIS A 33 10.38 5.14 6.25
CA HIS A 33 11.76 4.68 6.17
C HIS A 33 12.73 5.85 5.98
N LYS A 34 12.42 6.73 5.06
CA LYS A 34 13.23 7.93 4.79
C LYS A 34 13.34 8.82 6.03
N GLN A 35 12.25 8.99 6.77
CA GLN A 35 12.22 9.78 8.01
C GLN A 35 13.06 9.13 9.11
N VAL A 36 12.98 7.81 9.27
CA VAL A 36 13.83 7.07 10.23
C VAL A 36 15.30 7.28 9.90
N PHE A 37 15.71 7.08 8.66
CA PHE A 37 17.09 7.31 8.25
C PHE A 37 17.55 8.75 8.51
N ARG A 38 16.72 9.73 8.17
CA ARG A 38 17.01 11.15 8.41
C ARG A 38 17.24 11.46 9.87
N ASN A 39 16.47 10.87 10.78
CA ASN A 39 16.59 11.07 12.22
C ASN A 39 17.92 10.55 12.77
N TYR A 40 18.56 9.62 12.09
CA TYR A 40 19.87 9.08 12.44
C TYR A 40 21.02 9.69 11.61
N GLY A 41 20.75 10.69 10.80
CA GLY A 41 21.76 11.36 9.98
C GLY A 41 22.11 10.64 8.69
N VAL A 42 21.24 9.72 8.23
CA VAL A 42 21.42 8.96 7.00
C VAL A 42 20.55 9.57 5.90
N SER A 43 21.14 9.98 4.81
CA SER A 43 20.41 10.39 3.61
C SER A 43 19.89 9.17 2.85
N SER A 44 18.73 9.30 2.24
CA SER A 44 18.09 8.22 1.49
C SER A 44 17.28 8.75 0.31
N THR A 45 17.06 7.90 -0.67
CA THR A 45 16.22 8.17 -1.84
C THR A 45 15.10 7.13 -1.92
N VAL A 46 13.89 7.58 -2.26
CA VAL A 46 12.72 6.71 -2.44
C VAL A 46 12.46 6.54 -3.93
N THR A 47 12.27 5.29 -4.35
CA THR A 47 11.86 4.94 -5.70
C THR A 47 10.57 4.13 -5.64
N ILE A 48 9.56 4.56 -6.38
CA ILE A 48 8.26 3.87 -6.46
C ILE A 48 8.03 3.42 -7.89
N ASN A 49 7.72 2.15 -8.06
CA ASN A 49 7.28 1.60 -9.33
C ASN A 49 5.75 1.54 -9.33
N TYR A 50 5.12 2.42 -10.09
CA TYR A 50 3.67 2.54 -10.15
C TYR A 50 2.97 1.39 -10.88
N LEU A 51 3.69 0.67 -11.74
CA LEU A 51 3.14 -0.48 -12.47
C LEU A 51 3.08 -1.73 -11.61
N THR A 52 4.15 -2.01 -10.87
CA THR A 52 4.24 -3.19 -10.00
C THR A 52 3.75 -2.92 -8.58
N LEU A 53 3.45 -1.66 -8.23
CA LEU A 53 3.09 -1.22 -6.88
C LEU A 53 4.13 -1.64 -5.84
N THR A 54 5.39 -1.42 -6.17
CA THR A 54 6.54 -1.69 -5.30
C THR A 54 7.31 -0.41 -5.01
N GLY A 55 7.82 -0.27 -3.80
CA GLY A 55 8.66 0.84 -3.40
C GLY A 55 9.90 0.35 -2.68
N VAL A 56 10.98 1.12 -2.80
CA VAL A 56 12.23 0.87 -2.11
C VAL A 56 12.84 2.19 -1.67
N THR A 57 13.30 2.22 -0.42
CA THR A 57 14.09 3.32 0.12
C THR A 57 15.55 2.91 0.14
N TYR A 58 16.38 3.64 -0.60
CA TYR A 58 17.82 3.39 -0.68
C TYR A 58 18.57 4.35 0.23
N PRO A 59 19.13 3.90 1.37
CA PRO A 59 19.98 4.73 2.19
C PRO A 59 21.36 4.92 1.56
N ASN A 60 22.02 6.02 1.88
CA ASN A 60 23.44 6.18 1.60
C ASN A 60 24.20 5.16 2.46
N MET A 61 24.84 4.18 1.82
CA MET A 61 25.44 3.05 2.52
C MET A 61 26.62 3.43 3.41
N THR A 62 27.35 4.49 3.06
CA THR A 62 28.46 4.98 3.89
C THR A 62 27.92 5.57 5.19
N GLU A 63 26.88 6.42 5.10
CA GLU A 63 26.23 7.00 6.26
C GLU A 63 25.46 5.95 7.06
N TYR A 64 24.80 5.01 6.40
CA TYR A 64 24.10 3.90 7.03
C TYR A 64 25.00 3.09 7.94
N ARG A 65 26.17 2.68 7.45
CA ARG A 65 27.15 1.92 8.23
C ARG A 65 27.70 2.70 9.42
N LYS A 66 27.75 4.02 9.31
CA LYS A 66 28.30 4.89 10.32
C LYS A 66 27.29 5.29 11.40
N TYR A 67 26.06 5.56 11.02
CA TYR A 67 25.06 6.21 11.88
C TYR A 67 23.85 5.34 12.21
N CYS A 68 23.47 4.39 11.35
CA CYS A 68 22.32 3.52 11.61
C CYS A 68 22.74 2.40 12.58
N ASN A 69 22.45 2.60 13.86
CA ASN A 69 22.69 1.63 14.91
C ASN A 69 21.55 0.58 14.99
N GLU A 70 21.60 -0.28 16.00
CA GLU A 70 20.57 -1.29 16.24
C GLU A 70 19.17 -0.69 16.37
N SER A 71 19.03 0.44 17.07
CA SER A 71 17.75 1.14 17.22
C SER A 71 17.19 1.64 15.88
N CYS A 72 18.04 2.20 15.00
CA CYS A 72 17.68 2.58 13.64
C CYS A 72 17.18 1.38 12.83
N ASN A 73 17.88 0.26 12.93
CA ASN A 73 17.53 -0.97 12.23
C ASN A 73 16.21 -1.55 12.74
N ASP A 74 16.00 -1.57 14.04
CA ASP A 74 14.74 -2.04 14.65
C ASP A 74 13.54 -1.21 14.24
N LEU A 75 13.67 0.11 14.17
CA LEU A 75 12.60 1.00 13.69
C LEU A 75 12.25 0.73 12.23
N ASN A 76 13.23 0.46 11.39
CA ASN A 76 12.99 0.10 9.99
C ASN A 76 12.29 -1.27 9.86
N ILE A 77 12.67 -2.25 10.67
CA ILE A 77 12.01 -3.56 10.72
C ILE A 77 10.56 -3.43 11.20
N GLN A 78 10.32 -2.64 12.24
CA GLN A 78 8.96 -2.37 12.72
C GLN A 78 8.10 -1.70 11.67
N ASN A 79 8.65 -0.74 10.91
CA ASN A 79 7.94 -0.11 9.81
C ASN A 79 7.55 -1.12 8.71
N GLU A 80 8.43 -2.08 8.38
CA GLU A 80 8.12 -3.16 7.44
C GLU A 80 6.93 -4.01 7.92
N ILE A 81 6.92 -4.38 9.19
CA ILE A 81 5.83 -5.18 9.78
C ILE A 81 4.51 -4.41 9.75
N ILE A 82 4.52 -3.13 10.13
CA ILE A 82 3.32 -2.28 10.12
C ILE A 82 2.82 -2.08 8.69
N GLY A 83 3.71 -1.81 7.75
CA GLY A 83 3.36 -1.64 6.35
C GLY A 83 2.72 -2.90 5.74
N TYR A 84 3.28 -4.07 6.03
CA TYR A 84 2.72 -5.35 5.60
C TYR A 84 1.31 -5.58 6.17
N ASN A 85 1.13 -5.35 7.46
CA ASN A 85 -0.18 -5.49 8.12
C ASN A 85 -1.21 -4.51 7.56
N SER A 86 -0.83 -3.27 7.25
CA SER A 86 -1.71 -2.27 6.65
C SER A 86 -2.17 -2.69 5.25
N ILE A 87 -1.29 -3.23 4.43
CA ILE A 87 -1.62 -3.76 3.10
C ILE A 87 -2.60 -4.93 3.22
N MET A 88 -2.37 -5.86 4.13
CA MET A 88 -3.26 -6.99 4.37
C MET A 88 -4.65 -6.56 4.82
N GLN A 89 -4.75 -5.55 5.68
CA GLN A 89 -6.04 -4.98 6.09
C GLN A 89 -6.81 -4.38 4.92
N VAL A 90 -6.15 -3.60 4.08
CA VAL A 90 -6.77 -2.98 2.90
C VAL A 90 -7.26 -4.05 1.93
N LEU A 91 -6.47 -5.07 1.66
CA LEU A 91 -6.87 -6.21 0.81
C LEU A 91 -8.09 -6.94 1.38
N SER A 92 -8.13 -7.17 2.69
CA SER A 92 -9.28 -7.80 3.36
C SER A 92 -10.55 -6.96 3.23
N MET A 93 -10.46 -5.65 3.42
CA MET A 93 -11.59 -4.73 3.25
C MET A 93 -12.12 -4.76 1.82
N TRP A 94 -11.25 -4.73 0.82
CA TRP A 94 -11.64 -4.78 -0.59
C TRP A 94 -12.28 -6.11 -0.95
N LEU A 95 -11.77 -7.22 -0.43
CA LEU A 95 -12.37 -8.53 -0.62
C LEU A 95 -13.81 -8.56 -0.07
N MET A 96 -14.03 -8.02 1.13
CA MET A 96 -15.37 -7.90 1.71
C MET A 96 -16.31 -7.05 0.86
N VAL A 97 -15.85 -5.91 0.35
CA VAL A 97 -16.64 -5.05 -0.54
C VAL A 97 -17.04 -5.79 -1.82
N ILE A 98 -16.11 -6.53 -2.43
CA ILE A 98 -16.37 -7.34 -3.63
C ILE A 98 -17.43 -8.42 -3.34
N ILE A 99 -17.29 -9.14 -2.23
CA ILE A 99 -18.26 -10.18 -1.81
C ILE A 99 -19.66 -9.57 -1.62
N LEU A 100 -19.76 -8.44 -0.92
CA LEU A 100 -21.03 -7.74 -0.72
C LEU A 100 -21.65 -7.29 -2.06
N ALA A 101 -20.85 -6.75 -2.96
CA ALA A 101 -21.31 -6.34 -4.28
C ALA A 101 -21.87 -7.52 -5.08
N VAL A 102 -21.22 -8.68 -5.03
CA VAL A 102 -21.67 -9.91 -5.68
C VAL A 102 -22.99 -10.40 -5.07
N ILE A 103 -23.10 -10.41 -3.73
CA ILE A 103 -24.33 -10.83 -3.03
C ILE A 103 -25.50 -9.92 -3.43
N ILE A 104 -25.30 -8.60 -3.40
CA ILE A 104 -26.34 -7.62 -3.80
C ILE A 104 -26.77 -7.86 -5.26
N PHE A 105 -25.82 -8.13 -6.14
CA PHE A 105 -26.10 -8.40 -7.55
C PHE A 105 -26.92 -9.69 -7.72
N ILE A 106 -26.57 -10.76 -7.05
CA ILE A 106 -27.31 -12.03 -7.09
C ILE A 106 -28.74 -11.82 -6.58
N ASN A 107 -28.90 -11.16 -5.43
CA ASN A 107 -30.21 -10.89 -4.85
C ASN A 107 -31.07 -9.97 -5.74
N SER A 108 -30.47 -9.02 -6.45
CA SER A 108 -31.20 -8.16 -7.38
C SER A 108 -31.70 -8.90 -8.62
N LYS A 109 -31.05 -10.00 -8.98
CA LYS A 109 -31.48 -10.87 -10.08
C LYS A 109 -32.70 -11.74 -9.74
N SER A 110 -32.86 -12.10 -8.48
CA SER A 110 -33.95 -12.96 -8.02
C SER A 110 -35.30 -12.21 -7.88
N LYS A 111 -35.29 -10.92 -8.01
CA LYS A 111 -36.47 -10.06 -8.05
C LYS A 111 -36.78 -9.65 -9.49
#